data_9891d5444423d9aea78b5421258af692
#
_entry.id   9891d5444423d9aea78b5421258af692
#
_cell.length_a   1.000
_cell.length_b   1.000
_cell.length_c   1.000
_cell.angle_alpha   90.00
_cell.angle_beta   90.00
_cell.angle_gamma   90.00
#
_symmetry.space_group_name_H-M   'P 1'
#
loop_
_entity.id
_entity.type
_entity.pdbx_description
1 polymer ?
#
loop_
_entity_poly.entity_id
_entity_poly.type
_entity_poly.pdbx_seq_one_letter_code
_entity_poly.pdbx_strand_id
1 'polypeptide(L)'
;MGVPTVLDRVIQQAISQVLTPLFEPEFSEFSFGCRPNRSAHGAIKQVKAYVKEGYRVVVDLDLEKFFDTVNHDVLMARVARKERDKTLLAFYFV
;
A
#
# COMPACT_ATOMS: atom_id res chain seq x y z
N MET A 1 -10.51 -14.12 4.37
CA MET A 1 -10.53 -13.83 2.92
C MET A 1 -10.53 -15.13 2.14
N GLY A 2 -11.37 -15.22 1.11
CA GLY A 2 -11.36 -16.35 0.19
C GLY A 2 -10.17 -16.30 -0.76
N VAL A 3 -9.87 -17.43 -1.39
CA VAL A 3 -8.84 -17.50 -2.42
C VAL A 3 -9.44 -16.91 -3.71
N PRO A 4 -8.83 -15.87 -4.32
CA PRO A 4 -9.37 -15.29 -5.55
C PRO A 4 -9.24 -16.26 -6.73
N THR A 5 -10.19 -16.18 -7.65
CA THR A 5 -10.13 -16.92 -8.91
C THR A 5 -9.00 -16.38 -9.80
N VAL A 6 -8.67 -17.12 -10.87
CA VAL A 6 -7.69 -16.64 -11.86
C VAL A 6 -8.14 -15.32 -12.47
N LEU A 7 -9.43 -15.21 -12.83
CA LEU A 7 -9.99 -13.98 -13.38
C LEU A 7 -9.87 -12.81 -12.39
N ASP A 8 -10.20 -13.05 -11.12
CA ASP A 8 -10.10 -12.02 -10.07
C ASP A 8 -8.66 -11.52 -9.93
N ARG A 9 -7.68 -12.44 -9.96
CA ARG A 9 -6.27 -12.07 -9.86
C ARG A 9 -5.81 -11.23 -11.05
N VAL A 10 -6.28 -11.54 -12.26
CA VAL A 10 -5.95 -10.74 -13.46
C VAL A 10 -6.51 -9.32 -13.31
N ILE A 11 -7.76 -9.19 -12.87
CA ILE A 11 -8.39 -7.89 -12.66
C ILE A 11 -7.65 -7.10 -11.57
N GLN A 12 -7.34 -7.73 -10.46
CA GLN A 12 -6.62 -7.09 -9.35
C GLN A 12 -5.23 -6.62 -9.79
N GLN A 13 -4.53 -7.42 -10.57
CA GLN A 13 -3.22 -7.04 -11.10
C GLN A 13 -3.32 -5.84 -12.04
N ALA A 14 -4.32 -5.83 -12.90
CA ALA A 14 -4.55 -4.70 -13.81
C ALA A 14 -4.82 -3.41 -13.04
N ILE A 15 -5.66 -3.47 -12.00
CA ILE A 15 -5.95 -2.34 -11.12
C ILE A 15 -4.67 -1.85 -10.43
N SER A 16 -3.88 -2.76 -9.91
CA SER A 16 -2.59 -2.44 -9.28
C SER A 16 -1.65 -1.71 -10.24
N GLN A 17 -1.57 -2.15 -11.48
CA GLN A 17 -0.73 -1.52 -12.50
C GLN A 17 -1.18 -0.10 -12.85
N VAL A 18 -2.48 0.18 -12.75
CA VAL A 18 -3.02 1.52 -12.97
C VAL A 18 -2.78 2.42 -11.76
N LEU A 19 -3.00 1.92 -10.55
CA LEU A 19 -2.90 2.71 -9.32
C LEU A 19 -1.47 3.00 -8.90
N THR A 20 -0.55 2.07 -9.13
CA THR A 20 0.83 2.22 -8.65
C THR A 20 1.48 3.51 -9.14
N PRO A 21 1.43 3.87 -10.44
CA PRO A 21 2.03 5.13 -10.89
C PRO A 21 1.39 6.37 -10.26
N LEU A 22 0.13 6.30 -9.83
CA LEU A 22 -0.56 7.42 -9.22
C LEU A 22 -0.15 7.64 -7.76
N PHE A 23 0.05 6.57 -7.01
CA PHE A 23 0.29 6.64 -5.58
C PHE A 23 1.76 6.50 -5.18
N GLU A 24 2.54 5.74 -5.94
CA GLU A 24 3.95 5.48 -5.62
C GLU A 24 4.77 6.75 -5.36
N PRO A 25 4.65 7.82 -6.17
CA PRO A 25 5.44 9.03 -5.93
C PRO A 25 5.12 9.73 -4.60
N GLU A 26 3.96 9.47 -4.02
CA GLU A 26 3.54 10.11 -2.76
C GLU A 26 3.98 9.34 -1.53
N PHE A 27 4.48 8.11 -1.68
CA PHE A 27 4.93 7.34 -0.54
C PHE A 27 6.24 7.89 0.02
N SER A 28 6.38 7.80 1.34
CA SER A 28 7.61 8.19 2.01
C SER A 28 8.79 7.36 1.50
N GLU A 29 9.97 7.98 1.40
CA GLU A 29 11.19 7.24 1.09
C GLU A 29 11.53 6.19 2.15
N PHE A 30 10.96 6.31 3.36
CA PHE A 30 11.14 5.36 4.44
C PHE A 30 10.08 4.26 4.49
N SER A 31 9.15 4.24 3.55
CA SER A 31 8.17 3.17 3.42
C SER A 31 8.75 2.06 2.55
N PHE A 32 8.90 0.86 3.12
CA PHE A 32 9.58 -0.27 2.46
C PHE A 32 8.68 -1.45 2.14
N GLY A 33 7.52 -1.53 2.76
CA GLY A 33 6.60 -2.66 2.59
C GLY A 33 5.80 -2.58 1.30
N CYS A 34 5.71 -3.70 0.59
CA CYS A 34 4.82 -3.85 -0.57
C CYS A 34 4.98 -2.76 -1.63
N ARG A 35 6.20 -2.37 -1.92
CA ARG A 35 6.51 -1.33 -2.91
C ARG A 35 7.47 -1.85 -3.97
N PRO A 36 7.34 -1.40 -5.24
CA PRO A 36 8.33 -1.69 -6.27
C PRO A 36 9.73 -1.18 -5.86
N ASN A 37 10.75 -1.98 -6.12
CA ASN A 37 12.16 -1.64 -5.85
C ASN A 37 12.48 -1.39 -4.37
N ARG A 38 11.61 -1.79 -3.47
CA ARG A 38 11.81 -1.73 -2.02
C ARG A 38 11.79 -3.14 -1.43
N SER A 39 12.48 -3.33 -0.31
CA SER A 39 12.58 -4.64 0.31
C SER A 39 12.76 -4.53 1.83
N ALA A 40 12.54 -5.66 2.51
CA ALA A 40 12.81 -5.76 3.94
C ALA A 40 14.31 -5.52 4.24
N HIS A 41 15.20 -5.96 3.35
CA HIS A 41 16.63 -5.69 3.50
C HIS A 41 16.93 -4.20 3.46
N GLY A 42 16.25 -3.43 2.63
CA GLY A 42 16.38 -1.98 2.60
C GLY A 42 15.99 -1.33 3.92
N ALA A 43 14.89 -1.80 4.52
CA ALA A 43 14.45 -1.33 5.82
C ALA A 43 15.49 -1.62 6.92
N ILE A 44 16.06 -2.83 6.91
CA ILE A 44 17.09 -3.22 7.87
C ILE A 44 18.34 -2.35 7.72
N LYS A 45 18.76 -2.06 6.50
CA LYS A 45 19.91 -1.17 6.24
C LYS A 45 19.65 0.23 6.80
N GLN A 46 18.44 0.73 6.65
CA GLN A 46 18.07 2.05 7.18
C GLN A 46 18.12 2.07 8.72
N VAL A 47 17.62 1.02 9.36
CA VAL A 47 17.69 0.89 10.82
C VAL A 47 19.13 0.83 11.29
N LYS A 48 19.99 0.08 10.61
CA LYS A 48 21.41 0.02 10.95
C LYS A 48 22.08 1.39 10.83
N ALA A 49 21.72 2.17 9.82
CA ALA A 49 22.25 3.53 9.65
C ALA A 49 21.84 4.42 10.81
N TYR A 50 20.58 4.34 11.26
CA TYR A 50 20.12 5.11 12.41
C TYR A 50 20.83 4.71 13.70
N VAL A 51 21.07 3.43 13.93
CA VAL A 51 21.81 2.95 15.09
C VAL A 51 23.22 3.50 15.10
N LYS A 52 23.89 3.54 13.95
CA LYS A 52 25.24 4.14 13.82
C LYS A 52 25.24 5.64 14.10
N GLU A 53 24.15 6.33 13.78
CA GLU A 53 23.97 7.75 14.09
C GLU A 53 23.73 8.03 15.56
N GLY A 54 23.48 7.00 16.37
CA GLY A 54 23.30 7.14 17.81
C GLY A 54 21.88 6.98 18.32
N TYR A 55 20.91 6.72 17.45
CA TYR A 55 19.54 6.49 17.87
C TYR A 55 19.42 5.16 18.63
N ARG A 56 18.80 5.16 19.79
CA ARG A 56 18.73 4.01 20.71
C ARG A 56 17.31 3.58 21.07
N VAL A 57 16.32 4.40 20.75
CA VAL A 57 14.92 4.13 21.12
C VAL A 57 14.15 3.74 19.88
N VAL A 58 13.37 2.67 19.99
CA VAL A 58 12.50 2.18 18.93
C VAL A 58 11.05 2.29 19.38
N VAL A 59 10.21 2.86 18.54
CA VAL A 59 8.75 2.85 18.73
C VAL A 59 8.16 1.92 17.69
N ASP A 60 7.44 0.91 18.16
CA ASP A 60 6.77 -0.06 17.32
C ASP A 60 5.25 0.19 17.36
N LEU A 61 4.68 0.51 16.21
CA LEU A 61 3.26 0.81 16.06
C LEU A 61 2.63 -0.14 15.04
N ASP A 62 1.46 -0.66 15.38
CA ASP A 62 0.72 -1.53 14.49
C ASP A 62 -0.78 -1.26 14.62
N LEU A 63 -1.53 -1.57 13.56
CA LEU A 63 -2.98 -1.38 13.50
C LEU A 63 -3.66 -2.75 13.51
N GLU A 64 -4.43 -3.01 14.55
CA GLU A 64 -5.17 -4.27 14.66
C GLU A 64 -6.31 -4.33 13.66
N LYS A 65 -6.35 -5.42 12.87
CA LYS A 65 -7.44 -5.67 11.91
C LYS A 65 -7.74 -4.49 10.98
N PHE A 66 -6.70 -3.79 10.54
CA PHE A 66 -6.88 -2.58 9.75
C PHE A 66 -7.74 -2.80 8.50
N PHE A 67 -7.47 -3.85 7.73
CA PHE A 67 -8.24 -4.11 6.50
C PHE A 67 -9.70 -4.47 6.77
N ASP A 68 -10.00 -5.10 7.89
CA ASP A 68 -11.37 -5.46 8.25
C ASP A 68 -12.18 -4.27 8.75
N THR A 69 -11.52 -3.21 9.20
CA THR A 69 -12.16 -2.03 9.78
C THR A 69 -12.17 -0.82 8.86
N VAL A 70 -11.59 -0.92 7.66
CA VAL A 70 -11.57 0.19 6.70
C VAL A 70 -12.99 0.57 6.27
N ASN A 71 -13.32 1.86 6.37
CA ASN A 71 -14.56 2.39 5.84
C ASN A 71 -14.45 2.47 4.32
N HIS A 72 -15.24 1.66 3.62
CA HIS A 72 -15.17 1.54 2.17
C HIS A 72 -15.55 2.84 1.45
N ASP A 73 -16.55 3.56 1.96
CA ASP A 73 -16.99 4.82 1.34
C ASP A 73 -15.91 5.89 1.41
N VAL A 74 -15.25 6.01 2.57
CA VAL A 74 -14.15 6.95 2.76
C VAL A 74 -12.96 6.57 1.87
N LEU A 75 -12.62 5.27 1.81
CA LEU A 75 -11.55 4.76 0.97
C LEU A 75 -11.81 5.10 -0.50
N MET A 76 -13.01 4.81 -0.98
CA MET A 76 -13.37 5.07 -2.38
C MET A 76 -13.38 6.56 -2.70
N ALA A 77 -13.81 7.40 -1.77
CA ALA A 77 -13.74 8.85 -1.95
C ALA A 77 -12.29 9.33 -2.10
N ARG A 78 -11.37 8.76 -1.34
CA ARG A 78 -9.95 9.11 -1.40
C ARG A 78 -9.30 8.61 -2.69
N VAL A 79 -9.64 7.40 -3.12
CA VAL A 79 -9.15 6.85 -4.39
C VAL A 79 -9.67 7.68 -5.57
N ALA A 80 -10.93 8.11 -5.52
CA ALA A 80 -11.56 8.90 -6.58
C ALA A 80 -10.89 10.26 -6.79
N ARG A 81 -10.19 10.80 -5.81
CA ARG A 81 -9.43 12.03 -5.98
C ARG A 81 -8.25 11.86 -6.94
N LYS A 82 -7.70 10.67 -7.03
CA LYS A 82 -6.57 10.33 -7.88
C LYS A 82 -7.02 9.69 -9.19
N GLU A 83 -7.95 8.77 -9.11
CA GLU A 83 -8.47 8.04 -10.27
C GLU A 83 -9.88 8.51 -10.58
N ARG A 84 -10.10 9.08 -11.75
CA ARG A 84 -11.38 9.69 -12.14
C ARG A 84 -12.22 8.82 -13.08
N ASP A 85 -11.68 7.68 -13.50
CA ASP A 85 -12.43 6.76 -14.36
C ASP A 85 -13.50 6.04 -13.55
N LYS A 86 -14.75 6.40 -13.79
CA LYS A 86 -15.90 5.84 -13.06
C LYS A 86 -16.08 4.35 -13.31
N THR A 87 -15.77 3.89 -14.50
CA THR A 87 -15.85 2.47 -14.84
C THR A 87 -14.82 1.68 -14.05
N LEU A 88 -13.59 2.18 -13.99
CA LEU A 88 -12.53 1.56 -13.20
C LEU A 88 -12.88 1.56 -11.71
N LEU A 89 -13.40 2.66 -11.19
CA LEU A 89 -13.82 2.77 -9.79
C LEU A 89 -14.89 1.74 -9.43
N ALA A 90 -15.78 1.40 -10.36
CA ALA A 90 -16.82 0.40 -10.13
C ALA A 90 -16.23 -0.99 -9.83
N PHE A 91 -15.06 -1.33 -10.36
CA PHE A 91 -14.39 -2.59 -10.08
C PHE A 91 -13.82 -2.68 -8.66
N TYR A 92 -13.57 -1.54 -8.01
CA TYR A 92 -13.00 -1.52 -6.66
C TYR A 92 -14.02 -1.96 -5.60
N PHE A 93 -15.29 -1.92 -5.92
CA PHE A 93 -16.36 -2.35 -5.01
C PHE A 93 -16.60 -3.87 -5.01
N VAL A 94 -15.95 -4.60 -5.87
CA VAL A 94 -16.17 -6.04 -6.04
C VAL A 94 -15.39 -6.88 -5.01
#